data_e10da27f2253228374c1d154e733813e
#
_entry.id   e10da27f2253228374c1d154e733813e
#
_cell.length_a   1.000
_cell.length_b   1.000
_cell.length_c   1.000
_cell.angle_alpha   90.00
_cell.angle_beta   90.00
_cell.angle_gamma   90.00
#
_symmetry.space_group_name_H-M   'P 1'
#
loop_
_entity.id
_entity.type
_entity.pdbx_description
1 polymer ?
#
loop_
_entity_poly.entity_id
_entity_poly.type
_entity_poly.pdbx_seq_one_letter_code
_entity_poly.pdbx_strand_id
1 'polypeptide(L)'
;MKAIEAAVASPRNKFLAIASVRRVQAVNARFGHAVGDRMLAAFAEHFQGNLAANDQLFRWHGPAFLAVLERSGSLEAVRTETCRFADAKLEKTVEVGSRTVMLPISATWSIFNVTPPIEELFRKLEAFMAAQMPRELA
;
A
#
# COMPACT_ATOMS: atom_id res chain seq x y z
N MET A 1 -9.66 -3.93 -12.98
CA MET A 1 -8.87 -2.73 -12.73
C MET A 1 -8.05 -2.37 -13.95
N LYS A 2 -8.36 -1.22 -14.51
CA LYS A 2 -7.75 -0.79 -15.77
C LYS A 2 -6.24 -0.62 -15.67
N ALA A 3 -5.75 -0.10 -14.56
CA ALA A 3 -4.31 0.14 -14.40
C ALA A 3 -3.51 -1.16 -14.41
N ILE A 4 -4.02 -2.19 -13.71
CA ILE A 4 -3.35 -3.50 -13.68
C ILE A 4 -3.47 -4.18 -15.03
N GLU A 5 -4.65 -4.11 -15.65
CA GLU A 5 -4.86 -4.69 -16.99
C GLU A 5 -3.91 -4.06 -18.01
N ALA A 6 -3.77 -2.74 -17.96
CA ALA A 6 -2.87 -2.04 -18.84
C ALA A 6 -1.41 -2.45 -18.60
N ALA A 7 -1.03 -2.63 -17.33
CA ALA A 7 0.32 -3.06 -16.99
C ALA A 7 0.61 -4.47 -17.50
N VAL A 8 -0.36 -5.38 -17.37
CA VAL A 8 -0.21 -6.76 -17.84
C VAL A 8 -0.15 -6.81 -19.36
N ALA A 9 -0.91 -5.93 -20.03
CA ALA A 9 -0.88 -5.86 -21.50
C ALA A 9 0.47 -5.37 -22.03
N SER A 10 1.20 -4.58 -21.24
CA SER A 10 2.51 -4.08 -21.61
C SER A 10 3.45 -4.20 -20.38
N PRO A 11 3.86 -5.44 -20.03
CA PRO A 11 4.52 -5.69 -18.74
C PRO A 11 5.99 -5.31 -18.67
N ARG A 12 6.59 -4.96 -19.80
CA ARG A 12 8.02 -4.62 -19.79
C ARG A 12 8.28 -3.44 -18.87
N ASN A 13 9.27 -3.60 -17.97
CA ASN A 13 9.68 -2.57 -17.02
C ASN A 13 8.56 -2.16 -16.05
N LYS A 14 7.61 -3.06 -15.81
CA LYS A 14 6.50 -2.79 -14.90
C LYS A 14 6.60 -3.67 -13.65
N PHE A 15 6.29 -3.06 -12.52
CA PHE A 15 6.24 -3.76 -11.24
C PHE A 15 4.96 -3.34 -10.54
N LEU A 16 4.46 -4.22 -9.68
CA LEU A 16 3.27 -3.93 -8.89
C LEU A 16 3.63 -3.99 -7.42
N ALA A 17 3.49 -2.86 -6.73
CA ALA A 17 3.69 -2.79 -5.30
C ALA A 17 2.34 -2.86 -4.60
N ILE A 18 2.27 -3.58 -3.48
CA ILE A 18 1.12 -3.57 -2.61
C ILE A 18 1.59 -3.17 -1.22
N ALA A 19 0.86 -2.27 -0.58
CA ALA A 19 1.16 -1.84 0.77
C ALA A 19 -0.14 -1.84 1.58
N SER A 20 -0.10 -2.47 2.74
CA SER A 20 -1.25 -2.52 3.64
C SER A 20 -0.92 -1.75 4.90
N VAL A 21 -1.67 -0.69 5.17
CA VAL A 21 -1.46 0.16 6.34
C VAL A 21 -1.89 -0.62 7.58
N ARG A 22 -1.02 -0.62 8.58
CA ARG A 22 -1.22 -1.42 9.79
C ARG A 22 -2.19 -0.74 10.76
N ARG A 23 -2.94 -1.56 11.48
CA ARG A 23 -3.77 -1.13 12.62
C ARG A 23 -4.93 -0.21 12.30
N VAL A 24 -5.33 -0.10 11.04
CA VAL A 24 -6.45 0.77 10.68
C VAL A 24 -7.73 0.31 11.35
N GLN A 25 -7.97 -1.01 11.41
CA GLN A 25 -9.18 -1.52 12.06
C GLN A 25 -9.23 -1.18 13.54
N ALA A 26 -8.08 -1.31 14.23
CA ALA A 26 -8.02 -0.97 15.65
C ALA A 26 -8.27 0.52 15.88
N VAL A 27 -7.74 1.36 15.02
CA VAL A 27 -7.95 2.80 15.10
C VAL A 27 -9.42 3.13 14.82
N ASN A 28 -10.02 2.51 13.82
CA ASN A 28 -11.44 2.71 13.52
C ASN A 28 -12.32 2.31 14.71
N ALA A 29 -11.99 1.19 15.34
CA ALA A 29 -12.77 0.72 16.49
C ALA A 29 -12.66 1.66 17.69
N ARG A 30 -11.51 2.27 17.88
CA ARG A 30 -11.26 3.11 19.05
C ARG A 30 -11.65 4.57 18.82
N PHE A 31 -11.38 5.11 17.64
CA PHE A 31 -11.50 6.54 17.35
C PHE A 31 -12.51 6.87 16.27
N GLY A 32 -13.06 5.87 15.59
CA GLY A 32 -13.99 6.06 14.49
C GLY A 32 -13.34 6.05 13.13
N HIS A 33 -14.15 5.80 12.11
CA HIS A 33 -13.66 5.65 10.73
C HIS A 33 -13.03 6.93 10.18
N ALA A 34 -13.48 8.10 10.64
CA ALA A 34 -12.89 9.36 10.17
C ALA A 34 -11.41 9.44 10.50
N VAL A 35 -11.00 8.93 11.68
CA VAL A 35 -9.60 8.93 12.08
C VAL A 35 -8.81 7.91 11.25
N GLY A 36 -9.37 6.73 11.05
CA GLY A 36 -8.74 5.73 10.18
C GLY A 36 -8.54 6.25 8.77
N ASP A 37 -9.52 6.99 8.25
CA ASP A 37 -9.40 7.59 6.93
C ASP A 37 -8.26 8.60 6.86
N ARG A 38 -8.02 9.34 7.94
CA ARG A 38 -6.89 10.27 7.99
C ARG A 38 -5.56 9.53 7.98
N MET A 39 -5.48 8.38 8.64
CA MET A 39 -4.28 7.53 8.58
C MET A 39 -4.00 7.10 7.14
N LEU A 40 -5.04 6.62 6.47
CA LEU A 40 -4.90 6.16 5.09
C LEU A 40 -4.50 7.30 4.16
N ALA A 41 -5.11 8.46 4.34
CA ALA A 41 -4.78 9.63 3.52
C ALA A 41 -3.34 10.08 3.75
N ALA A 42 -2.86 10.07 5.00
CA ALA A 42 -1.49 10.45 5.32
C ALA A 42 -0.50 9.48 4.68
N PHE A 43 -0.79 8.17 4.72
CA PHE A 43 0.06 7.19 4.08
C PHE A 43 0.09 7.37 2.57
N ALA A 44 -1.08 7.59 1.96
CA ALA A 44 -1.18 7.78 0.52
C ALA A 44 -0.40 9.00 0.07
N GLU A 45 -0.49 10.10 0.82
CA GLU A 45 0.24 11.31 0.50
C GLU A 45 1.75 11.08 0.56
N HIS A 46 2.22 10.40 1.60
CA HIS A 46 3.62 10.07 1.74
C HIS A 46 4.10 9.19 0.59
N PHE A 47 3.34 8.13 0.29
CA PHE A 47 3.70 7.19 -0.76
C PHE A 47 3.72 7.88 -2.12
N GLN A 48 2.67 8.64 -2.41
CA GLN A 48 2.55 9.36 -3.69
C GLN A 48 3.70 10.35 -3.88
N GLY A 49 4.13 11.00 -2.81
CA GLY A 49 5.22 11.96 -2.86
C GLY A 49 6.58 11.34 -3.20
N ASN A 50 6.70 10.03 -3.11
CA ASN A 50 7.93 9.31 -3.42
C ASN A 50 7.86 8.56 -4.75
N LEU A 51 6.77 8.68 -5.48
CA LEU A 51 6.60 8.02 -6.77
C LEU A 51 7.08 8.92 -7.91
N ALA A 52 7.44 8.28 -9.02
CA ALA A 52 7.82 8.99 -10.23
C ALA A 52 6.58 9.39 -11.03
N ALA A 53 6.78 10.26 -12.03
CA ALA A 53 5.67 10.80 -12.82
C ALA A 53 4.85 9.74 -13.53
N ASN A 54 5.49 8.65 -13.95
CA ASN A 54 4.79 7.58 -14.69
C ASN A 54 4.21 6.51 -13.78
N ASP A 55 4.41 6.61 -12.47
CA ASP A 55 3.87 5.66 -11.52
C ASP A 55 2.42 6.00 -11.21
N GLN A 56 1.64 4.97 -10.85
CA GLN A 56 0.23 5.14 -10.53
C GLN A 56 -0.06 4.51 -9.18
N LEU A 57 -0.69 5.27 -8.30
CA LEU A 57 -1.10 4.80 -6.97
C LEU A 57 -2.62 4.81 -6.89
N PHE A 58 -3.19 3.74 -6.33
CA PHE A 58 -4.65 3.68 -6.13
C PHE A 58 -5.00 2.78 -4.95
N ARG A 59 -6.22 2.98 -4.43
CA ARG A 59 -6.74 2.17 -3.34
C ARG A 59 -7.07 0.77 -3.83
N TRP A 60 -6.81 -0.19 -2.99
CA TRP A 60 -7.20 -1.58 -3.19
C TRP A 60 -8.34 -1.91 -2.21
N HIS A 61 -8.30 -3.07 -1.58
CA HIS A 61 -9.31 -3.45 -0.58
C HIS A 61 -8.87 -3.01 0.80
N GLY A 62 -9.84 -2.57 1.63
CA GLY A 62 -9.55 -2.25 3.02
C GLY A 62 -8.42 -1.25 3.17
N PRO A 63 -7.39 -1.56 4.00
CA PRO A 63 -6.30 -0.62 4.26
C PRO A 63 -5.15 -0.70 3.25
N ALA A 64 -5.37 -1.31 2.08
CA ALA A 64 -4.30 -1.56 1.12
C ALA A 64 -4.30 -0.56 -0.03
N PHE A 65 -3.10 -0.31 -0.52
CA PHE A 65 -2.85 0.49 -1.72
C PHE A 65 -2.05 -0.33 -2.71
N LEU A 66 -2.29 -0.09 -3.99
CA LEU A 66 -1.50 -0.66 -5.07
C LEU A 66 -0.82 0.46 -5.82
N ALA A 67 0.40 0.18 -6.29
CA ALA A 67 1.12 1.11 -7.13
C ALA A 67 1.70 0.35 -8.32
N VAL A 68 1.44 0.88 -9.52
CA VAL A 68 2.08 0.36 -10.73
C VAL A 68 3.32 1.22 -10.94
N LEU A 69 4.47 0.57 -10.90
CA LEU A 69 5.77 1.23 -11.01
C LEU A 69 6.41 0.91 -12.34
N GLU A 70 7.00 1.91 -12.96
CA GLU A 70 7.74 1.72 -14.20
C GLU A 70 9.22 1.95 -13.92
N ARG A 71 10.00 0.88 -14.00
CA ARG A 71 11.44 0.90 -13.70
C ARG A 71 12.18 0.00 -14.66
N SER A 72 13.40 0.38 -15.03
CA SER A 72 14.21 -0.42 -15.93
C SER A 72 15.13 -1.42 -15.21
N GLY A 73 15.13 -1.41 -13.89
CA GLY A 73 15.99 -2.29 -13.11
C GLY A 73 15.40 -3.66 -12.82
N SER A 74 16.11 -4.42 -12.01
CA SER A 74 15.65 -5.72 -11.55
C SER A 74 14.63 -5.57 -10.42
N LEU A 75 13.93 -6.66 -10.11
CA LEU A 75 13.02 -6.67 -8.97
C LEU A 75 13.75 -6.29 -7.67
N GLU A 76 14.98 -6.78 -7.51
CA GLU A 76 15.77 -6.47 -6.31
C GLU A 76 16.08 -4.98 -6.23
N ALA A 77 16.43 -4.35 -7.36
CA ALA A 77 16.73 -2.93 -7.39
C ALA A 77 15.47 -2.11 -7.06
N VAL A 78 14.33 -2.51 -7.59
CA VAL A 78 13.05 -1.82 -7.33
C VAL A 78 12.66 -1.99 -5.86
N ARG A 79 12.86 -3.19 -5.31
CA ARG A 79 12.58 -3.45 -3.89
C ARG A 79 13.44 -2.56 -2.99
N THR A 80 14.72 -2.44 -3.30
CA THR A 80 15.63 -1.59 -2.52
C THR A 80 15.23 -0.12 -2.58
N GLU A 81 14.86 0.35 -3.75
CA GLU A 81 14.39 1.72 -3.92
C GLU A 81 13.12 1.97 -3.12
N THR A 82 12.15 1.05 -3.23
CA THR A 82 10.85 1.19 -2.59
C THR A 82 10.95 1.14 -1.07
N CYS A 83 11.83 0.31 -0.55
CA CYS A 83 11.96 0.14 0.88
C CYS A 83 12.35 1.45 1.59
N ARG A 84 13.01 2.37 0.90
CA ARG A 84 13.43 3.65 1.47
C ARG A 84 12.24 4.48 1.97
N PHE A 85 11.08 4.35 1.33
CA PHE A 85 9.91 5.10 1.76
C PHE A 85 8.76 4.19 2.22
N ALA A 86 8.66 2.96 1.73
CA ALA A 86 7.58 2.06 2.13
C ALA A 86 7.74 1.56 3.57
N ASP A 87 8.97 1.45 4.05
CA ASP A 87 9.25 1.07 5.43
C ASP A 87 9.25 2.25 6.39
N ALA A 88 8.97 3.44 5.91
CA ALA A 88 8.98 4.63 6.76
C ALA A 88 7.94 4.52 7.87
N LYS A 89 8.32 4.98 9.05
CA LYS A 89 7.40 5.07 10.18
C LYS A 89 6.97 6.51 10.29
N LEU A 90 5.70 6.74 10.02
CA LEU A 90 5.12 8.07 10.02
C LEU A 90 4.34 8.28 11.31
N GLU A 91 4.09 9.54 11.63
CA GLU A 91 3.25 9.91 12.75
C GLU A 91 2.27 10.97 12.29
N LYS A 92 1.02 10.81 12.69
CA LYS A 92 -0.02 11.78 12.37
C LYS A 92 -0.71 12.19 13.66
N THR A 93 -0.73 13.48 13.93
CA THR A 93 -1.44 14.02 15.08
C THR A 93 -2.86 14.37 14.66
N VAL A 94 -3.83 13.84 15.40
CA VAL A 94 -5.25 14.11 15.14
C VAL A 94 -5.92 14.54 16.42
N GLU A 95 -6.95 15.35 16.29
CA GLU A 95 -7.76 15.75 17.43
C GLU A 95 -9.01 14.88 17.49
N VAL A 96 -9.27 14.30 18.67
CA VAL A 96 -10.43 13.46 18.91
C VAL A 96 -11.13 14.02 20.13
N GLY A 97 -12.23 14.75 19.88
CA GLY A 97 -12.90 15.48 20.95
C GLY A 97 -12.00 16.57 21.49
N SER A 98 -11.75 16.56 22.81
CA SER A 98 -10.87 17.52 23.47
C SER A 98 -9.43 17.02 23.60
N ARG A 99 -9.11 15.85 22.99
CA ARG A 99 -7.81 15.20 23.13
C ARG A 99 -7.04 15.25 21.82
N THR A 100 -5.74 15.34 21.95
CA THR A 100 -4.83 15.22 20.81
C THR A 100 -4.19 13.83 20.86
N VAL A 101 -4.29 13.09 19.78
CA VAL A 101 -3.78 11.73 19.70
C VAL A 101 -2.72 11.66 18.60
N MET A 102 -1.59 11.04 18.91
CA MET A 102 -0.55 10.80 17.93
C MET A 102 -0.68 9.36 17.44
N LEU A 103 -0.83 9.19 16.14
CA LEU A 103 -1.02 7.88 15.53
C LEU A 103 0.23 7.49 14.77
N PRO A 104 0.86 6.36 15.12
CA PRO A 104 1.94 5.83 14.30
C PRO A 104 1.34 5.21 13.03
N ILE A 105 1.97 5.46 11.90
CA ILE A 105 1.50 4.97 10.61
C ILE A 105 2.63 4.19 9.96
N SER A 106 2.40 2.92 9.71
CA SER A 106 3.35 2.08 9.01
C SER A 106 2.58 1.07 8.16
N ALA A 107 3.28 0.40 7.26
CA ALA A 107 2.64 -0.55 6.36
C ALA A 107 3.52 -1.78 6.19
N THR A 108 2.89 -2.92 5.91
CA THR A 108 3.58 -4.06 5.35
C THR A 108 3.43 -3.96 3.83
N TRP A 109 4.45 -4.39 3.09
CA TRP A 109 4.44 -4.19 1.66
C TRP A 109 5.19 -5.30 0.94
N SER A 110 4.91 -5.44 -0.35
CA SER A 110 5.62 -6.36 -1.22
C SER A 110 5.61 -5.83 -2.64
N ILE A 111 6.51 -6.35 -3.48
CA ILE A 111 6.59 -5.96 -4.88
C ILE A 111 6.63 -7.23 -5.72
N PHE A 112 5.89 -7.21 -6.81
CA PHE A 112 5.83 -8.32 -7.76
C PHE A 112 6.17 -7.84 -9.16
N ASN A 113 6.82 -8.70 -9.94
CA ASN A 113 6.93 -8.48 -11.37
C ASN A 113 5.53 -8.53 -11.98
N VAL A 114 5.28 -7.65 -12.93
CA VAL A 114 4.02 -7.70 -13.68
C VAL A 114 4.23 -8.67 -14.83
N THR A 115 3.58 -9.82 -14.75
CA THR A 115 3.67 -10.86 -15.77
C THR A 115 2.28 -11.42 -16.03
N PRO A 116 1.96 -11.72 -17.30
CA PRO A 116 0.68 -12.38 -17.59
C PRO A 116 0.75 -13.85 -17.11
N PRO A 117 -0.40 -14.46 -16.79
CA PRO A 117 -1.73 -13.90 -16.87
C PRO A 117 -2.09 -13.07 -15.64
N ILE A 118 -3.07 -12.18 -15.79
CA ILE A 118 -3.48 -11.26 -14.73
C ILE A 118 -4.02 -12.02 -13.51
N GLU A 119 -4.64 -13.17 -13.71
CA GLU A 119 -5.18 -14.00 -12.63
C GLU A 119 -4.10 -14.43 -11.65
N GLU A 120 -2.90 -14.72 -12.17
CA GLU A 120 -1.79 -15.10 -11.33
C GLU A 120 -1.32 -13.94 -10.46
N LEU A 121 -1.31 -12.75 -11.02
CA LEU A 121 -0.95 -11.55 -10.29
C LEU A 121 -1.96 -11.27 -9.18
N PHE A 122 -3.25 -11.37 -9.48
CA PHE A 122 -4.29 -11.19 -8.47
C PHE A 122 -4.18 -12.22 -7.36
N ARG A 123 -3.82 -13.46 -7.69
CA ARG A 123 -3.62 -14.51 -6.68
C ARG A 123 -2.51 -14.11 -5.70
N LYS A 124 -1.41 -13.54 -6.21
CA LYS A 124 -0.32 -13.08 -5.35
C LYS A 124 -0.75 -11.93 -4.45
N LEU A 125 -1.55 -11.02 -4.97
CA LEU A 125 -2.08 -9.91 -4.18
C LEU A 125 -3.00 -10.42 -3.07
N GLU A 126 -3.86 -11.36 -3.39
CA GLU A 126 -4.77 -11.93 -2.39
C GLU A 126 -4.04 -12.72 -1.33
N ALA A 127 -2.99 -13.45 -1.71
CA ALA A 127 -2.17 -14.17 -0.76
C ALA A 127 -1.47 -13.19 0.20
N PHE A 128 -0.99 -12.06 -0.32
CA PHE A 128 -0.39 -11.04 0.51
C PHE A 128 -1.40 -10.50 1.52
N MET A 129 -2.61 -10.18 1.06
CA MET A 129 -3.66 -9.65 1.94
C MET A 129 -4.06 -10.65 3.01
N ALA A 130 -4.18 -11.92 2.65
CA ALA A 130 -4.53 -12.97 3.61
C ALA A 130 -3.48 -13.07 4.72
N ALA A 131 -2.21 -12.89 4.38
CA ALA A 131 -1.12 -12.94 5.36
C ALA A 131 -1.16 -11.75 6.33
N GLN A 132 -1.89 -10.68 6.01
CA GLN A 132 -2.02 -9.51 6.86
C GLN A 132 -3.22 -9.60 7.81
N MET A 133 -4.06 -10.63 7.69
CA MET A 133 -5.22 -10.77 8.56
C MET A 133 -4.78 -11.05 9.99
N PRO A 134 -5.42 -10.41 10.99
CA PRO A 134 -5.08 -10.70 12.40
C PRO A 134 -5.33 -12.16 12.74
N ARG A 135 -4.36 -12.80 13.34
CA ARG A 135 -4.44 -14.22 13.66
C ARG A 135 -5.45 -14.54 14.74
N GLU A 136 -5.65 -13.62 15.66
CA GLU A 136 -6.61 -13.78 16.75
C GLU A 136 -8.04 -13.83 16.25
N LEU A 137 -8.28 -13.46 15.00
CA LEU A 137 -9.60 -13.57 14.38
C LEU A 137 -9.77 -14.87 13.62
N ALA A 138 -8.70 -15.61 13.50
CA ALA A 138 -8.73 -16.88 12.78
C ALA A 138 -9.24 -18.00 13.67
#